data_775b76535419b82f0e29008fbff65c7f
#
_entry.id   775b76535419b82f0e29008fbff65c7f
#
_cell.length_a   1.000
_cell.length_b   1.000
_cell.length_c   1.000
_cell.angle_alpha   90.00
_cell.angle_beta   90.00
_cell.angle_gamma   90.00
#
_symmetry.space_group_name_H-M   'P 1'
#
loop_
_entity.id
_entity.type
_entity.pdbx_description
1 polymer ?
#
loop_
_entity_poly.entity_id
_entity_poly.type
_entity_poly.pdbx_seq_one_letter_code
_entity_poly.pdbx_strand_id
1 'polypeptide(L)'
;MKGAFIILLSVLAFVLLSSFSNQKHEKDSIPQIGLSIISQVNQGNSYITFPTDIGNIEPLWFEANLIPNFYIRQSKNSRLIGVLTPQIIIRMYQEESFPVRTPSYMPQITMYYLFKKKEPSVTRSIFLRFAHHSNGQDGNFYLENGELNLKSGDFATNFIEPGFILTNVNRRFNAYQFFKTSLEIHPPGMSSDELDGIYSKVRWRNAVSIFKVPAKNDSFPQKNAAISVKGEVTWMFGQVNDWSALSAERINLTFTFFYHPVFLEDIGLFIQYYHGLDYYNMYFSHRLDVLRFGIMTEKLRF
;
A
#
# COMPACT_ATOMS: atom_id res chain seq x y z
N MET A 1 24.99 -0.15 -1.84
CA MET A 1 23.67 -0.49 -1.32
C MET A 1 23.51 -0.30 0.20
N LYS A 2 24.45 -0.76 1.07
CA LYS A 2 24.34 -0.57 2.54
C LYS A 2 24.19 0.92 2.97
N GLY A 3 24.90 1.86 2.31
CA GLY A 3 24.81 3.29 2.64
C GLY A 3 23.47 3.94 2.33
N ALA A 4 22.85 3.61 1.20
CA ALA A 4 21.54 4.15 0.81
C ALA A 4 20.43 3.68 1.75
N PHE A 5 20.52 2.45 2.27
CA PHE A 5 19.58 1.89 3.24
C PHE A 5 19.65 2.61 4.60
N ILE A 6 20.86 2.88 5.10
CA ILE A 6 21.05 3.62 6.36
C ILE A 6 20.54 5.06 6.22
N ILE A 7 20.77 5.71 5.07
CA ILE A 7 20.28 7.05 4.80
C ILE A 7 18.74 7.06 4.74
N LEU A 8 18.11 6.09 4.09
CA LEU A 8 16.65 6.00 4.00
C LEU A 8 16.02 5.76 5.38
N LEU A 9 16.59 4.87 6.19
CA LEU A 9 16.15 4.62 7.57
C LEU A 9 16.34 5.84 8.47
N SER A 10 17.46 6.56 8.33
CA SER A 10 17.73 7.77 9.11
C SER A 10 16.81 8.94 8.68
N VAL A 11 16.52 9.09 7.39
CA VAL A 11 15.54 10.07 6.89
C VAL A 11 14.15 9.72 7.38
N LEU A 12 13.75 8.46 7.34
CA LEU A 12 12.44 8.00 7.85
C LEU A 12 12.32 8.24 9.35
N ALA A 13 13.36 7.91 10.13
CA ALA A 13 13.43 8.17 11.57
C ALA A 13 13.45 9.68 11.88
N PHE A 14 14.17 10.50 11.11
CA PHE A 14 14.22 11.94 11.28
C PHE A 14 12.87 12.60 10.96
N VAL A 15 12.19 12.17 9.90
CA VAL A 15 10.83 12.63 9.54
C VAL A 15 9.84 12.23 10.64
N LEU A 16 9.94 11.02 11.20
CA LEU A 16 9.11 10.56 12.31
C LEU A 16 9.35 11.39 13.58
N LEU A 17 10.60 11.59 13.97
CA LEU A 17 10.97 12.33 15.20
C LEU A 17 10.63 13.83 15.09
N SER A 18 10.87 14.45 13.93
CA SER A 18 10.53 15.87 13.71
C SER A 18 9.02 16.12 13.62
N SER A 19 8.24 15.11 13.22
CA SER A 19 6.78 15.20 13.09
C SER A 19 6.05 15.26 14.44
N PHE A 20 6.66 14.75 15.50
CA PHE A 20 6.05 14.67 16.84
C PHE A 20 6.57 15.71 17.84
N SER A 21 7.35 16.70 17.42
CA SER A 21 7.79 17.76 18.30
C SER A 21 6.60 18.63 18.76
N ASN A 22 6.48 18.81 20.07
CA ASN A 22 5.37 19.51 20.73
C ASN A 22 5.17 20.94 20.22
N GLN A 23 4.04 21.21 19.59
CA GLN A 23 3.59 22.58 19.29
C GLN A 23 2.60 23.08 20.35
N LYS A 24 2.91 24.22 20.96
CA LYS A 24 1.99 24.97 21.83
C LYS A 24 0.78 25.45 21.04
N HIS A 25 -0.39 25.31 21.63
CA HIS A 25 -1.71 25.49 21.04
C HIS A 25 -2.10 26.92 20.68
N GLU A 26 -2.62 27.07 19.48
CA GLU A 26 -3.58 28.09 19.11
C GLU A 26 -4.98 27.46 18.94
N LYS A 27 -6.04 28.15 19.38
CA LYS A 27 -7.38 27.60 19.69
C LYS A 27 -8.31 27.40 18.47
N ASP A 28 -7.82 27.36 17.23
CA ASP A 28 -8.66 27.12 16.06
C ASP A 28 -9.02 25.63 15.91
N SER A 29 -10.26 25.37 15.52
CA SER A 29 -10.78 24.00 15.36
C SER A 29 -9.96 23.20 14.33
N ILE A 30 -9.21 22.21 14.80
CA ILE A 30 -8.45 21.30 13.94
C ILE A 30 -9.43 20.41 13.16
N PRO A 31 -9.34 20.32 11.82
CA PRO A 31 -10.12 19.36 11.06
C PRO A 31 -9.91 17.96 11.60
N GLN A 32 -11.02 17.27 11.89
CA GLN A 32 -10.94 15.96 12.53
C GLN A 32 -10.71 14.88 11.47
N ILE A 33 -9.56 14.19 11.50
CA ILE A 33 -9.33 13.02 10.66
C ILE A 33 -10.22 11.88 11.17
N GLY A 34 -11.23 11.52 10.38
CA GLY A 34 -12.14 10.42 10.67
C GLY A 34 -11.67 9.10 10.06
N LEU A 35 -12.30 7.98 10.47
CA LEU A 35 -11.97 6.65 9.96
C LEU A 35 -12.14 6.52 8.44
N SER A 36 -12.99 7.31 7.81
CA SER A 36 -13.15 7.30 6.35
C SER A 36 -11.86 7.69 5.63
N ILE A 37 -11.19 8.76 6.08
CA ILE A 37 -9.91 9.19 5.51
C ILE A 37 -8.80 8.20 5.88
N ILE A 38 -8.75 7.75 7.14
CA ILE A 38 -7.76 6.77 7.61
C ILE A 38 -7.83 5.48 6.78
N SER A 39 -9.03 4.97 6.54
CA SER A 39 -9.21 3.76 5.76
C SER A 39 -8.85 3.95 4.28
N GLN A 40 -9.18 5.10 3.67
CA GLN A 40 -8.77 5.40 2.30
C GLN A 40 -7.24 5.41 2.15
N VAL A 41 -6.53 6.08 3.07
CA VAL A 41 -5.06 6.09 3.07
C VAL A 41 -4.48 4.68 3.23
N ASN A 42 -5.08 3.85 4.10
CA ASN A 42 -4.62 2.49 4.34
C ASN A 42 -4.93 1.52 3.19
N GLN A 43 -6.07 1.67 2.50
CA GLN A 43 -6.43 0.85 1.34
C GLN A 43 -5.69 1.30 0.08
N GLY A 44 -5.32 2.57 -0.02
CA GLY A 44 -4.65 3.16 -1.18
C GLY A 44 -5.61 3.56 -2.29
N ASN A 45 -5.05 4.03 -3.40
CA ASN A 45 -5.74 4.51 -4.58
C ASN A 45 -5.71 3.48 -5.70
N SER A 46 -6.76 3.41 -6.52
CA SER A 46 -6.69 2.71 -7.80
C SER A 46 -5.77 3.47 -8.75
N TYR A 47 -4.98 2.75 -9.52
CA TYR A 47 -4.05 3.36 -10.48
C TYR A 47 -3.93 2.54 -11.77
N ILE A 48 -3.44 3.19 -12.82
CA ILE A 48 -2.98 2.56 -14.05
C ILE A 48 -1.62 3.17 -14.39
N THR A 49 -0.61 2.33 -14.59
CA THR A 49 0.70 2.76 -15.10
C THR A 49 0.60 2.98 -16.61
N PHE A 50 1.30 3.98 -17.14
CA PHE A 50 1.27 4.29 -18.57
C PHE A 50 2.45 5.21 -18.95
N PRO A 51 3.10 5.03 -20.09
CA PRO A 51 2.83 4.00 -21.13
C PRO A 51 3.45 2.64 -20.81
N THR A 52 4.46 2.54 -19.97
CA THR A 52 5.11 1.30 -19.55
C THR A 52 5.83 1.50 -18.23
N ASP A 53 6.18 0.42 -17.56
CA ASP A 53 7.06 0.41 -16.40
C ASP A 53 8.50 0.11 -16.84
N ILE A 54 9.48 0.72 -16.19
CA ILE A 54 10.90 0.46 -16.44
C ILE A 54 11.41 -0.49 -15.36
N GLY A 55 12.00 -1.63 -15.76
CA GLY A 55 12.62 -2.61 -14.84
C GLY A 55 11.74 -3.81 -14.49
N ASN A 56 10.59 -4.02 -15.11
CA ASN A 56 9.85 -5.26 -15.02
C ASN A 56 10.60 -6.42 -15.68
N ILE A 57 10.31 -7.64 -15.21
CA ILE A 57 10.90 -8.88 -15.76
C ILE A 57 10.50 -9.05 -17.23
N GLU A 58 9.24 -8.78 -17.53
CA GLU A 58 8.69 -8.78 -18.89
C GLU A 58 8.14 -7.38 -19.18
N PRO A 59 8.32 -6.84 -20.40
CA PRO A 59 7.78 -5.54 -20.76
C PRO A 59 6.26 -5.50 -20.63
N LEU A 60 5.76 -4.47 -19.95
CA LEU A 60 4.31 -4.24 -19.77
C LEU A 60 3.86 -3.05 -20.62
N TRP A 61 2.67 -3.13 -21.16
CA TRP A 61 1.93 -1.96 -21.63
C TRP A 61 1.41 -1.16 -20.45
N PHE A 62 0.81 -1.84 -19.46
CA PHE A 62 0.39 -1.22 -18.22
C PHE A 62 0.22 -2.26 -17.11
N GLU A 63 0.25 -1.78 -15.88
CA GLU A 63 -0.31 -2.44 -14.72
C GLU A 63 -1.47 -1.60 -14.21
N ALA A 64 -2.62 -2.22 -13.98
CA ALA A 64 -3.75 -1.60 -13.31
C ALA A 64 -3.98 -2.26 -11.95
N ASN A 65 -4.14 -1.44 -10.90
CA ASN A 65 -4.53 -1.89 -9.57
C ASN A 65 -5.86 -1.24 -9.21
N LEU A 66 -6.92 -2.03 -9.18
CA LEU A 66 -8.27 -1.57 -8.91
C LEU A 66 -8.60 -1.81 -7.43
N ILE A 67 -8.94 -0.75 -6.69
CA ILE A 67 -9.20 -0.77 -5.25
C ILE A 67 -10.56 -0.12 -4.95
N PRO A 68 -11.69 -0.72 -5.34
CA PRO A 68 -13.00 -0.22 -4.98
C PRO A 68 -13.27 -0.48 -3.50
N ASN A 69 -13.75 0.53 -2.76
CA ASN A 69 -13.99 0.45 -1.32
C ASN A 69 -15.49 0.58 -1.02
N PHE A 70 -16.07 -0.46 -0.40
CA PHE A 70 -17.46 -0.48 0.06
C PHE A 70 -17.48 -0.33 1.58
N TYR A 71 -18.05 0.79 2.06
CA TYR A 71 -18.05 1.14 3.49
C TYR A 71 -19.26 0.55 4.21
N ILE A 72 -19.00 -0.17 5.29
CA ILE A 72 -19.99 -0.70 6.23
C ILE A 72 -19.89 0.13 7.52
N ARG A 73 -20.81 1.09 7.70
CA ARG A 73 -20.79 2.03 8.82
C ARG A 73 -22.16 2.62 9.08
N GLN A 74 -22.45 2.96 10.34
CA GLN A 74 -23.72 3.64 10.69
C GLN A 74 -23.74 5.12 10.25
N SER A 75 -22.60 5.82 10.37
CA SER A 75 -22.46 7.22 10.01
C SER A 75 -21.02 7.55 9.60
N LYS A 76 -20.83 8.74 8.99
CA LYS A 76 -19.47 9.22 8.65
C LYS A 76 -18.56 9.41 9.88
N ASN A 77 -19.15 9.62 11.07
CA ASN A 77 -18.43 9.85 12.33
C ASN A 77 -18.33 8.61 13.22
N SER A 78 -18.70 7.42 12.69
CA SER A 78 -18.59 6.15 13.44
C SER A 78 -17.14 5.89 13.85
N ARG A 79 -16.98 5.40 15.10
CA ARG A 79 -15.67 5.00 15.63
C ARG A 79 -15.30 3.56 15.26
N LEU A 80 -16.21 2.82 14.69
CA LEU A 80 -16.01 1.48 14.14
C LEU A 80 -16.57 1.49 12.72
N ILE A 81 -15.77 1.07 11.76
CA ILE A 81 -16.19 0.87 10.37
C ILE A 81 -15.60 -0.41 9.82
N GLY A 82 -16.35 -1.04 8.90
CA GLY A 82 -15.87 -2.09 8.02
C GLY A 82 -15.65 -1.53 6.62
N VAL A 83 -14.68 -2.07 5.89
CA VAL A 83 -14.45 -1.78 4.48
C VAL A 83 -14.26 -3.09 3.75
N LEU A 84 -15.13 -3.38 2.78
CA LEU A 84 -14.97 -4.47 1.84
C LEU A 84 -14.27 -3.92 0.60
N THR A 85 -13.17 -4.56 0.19
CA THR A 85 -12.33 -4.13 -0.93
C THR A 85 -12.01 -5.33 -1.83
N PRO A 86 -12.73 -5.54 -2.93
CA PRO A 86 -12.37 -6.54 -3.95
C PRO A 86 -11.24 -5.99 -4.83
N GLN A 87 -10.01 -6.03 -4.32
CA GLN A 87 -8.84 -5.55 -5.05
C GLN A 87 -8.46 -6.52 -6.17
N ILE A 88 -8.13 -5.96 -7.35
CA ILE A 88 -7.68 -6.72 -8.51
C ILE A 88 -6.47 -6.01 -9.12
N ILE A 89 -5.38 -6.76 -9.36
CA ILE A 89 -4.22 -6.29 -10.11
C ILE A 89 -4.21 -7.00 -11.46
N ILE A 90 -4.03 -6.22 -12.52
CA ILE A 90 -4.03 -6.69 -13.91
C ILE A 90 -2.75 -6.20 -14.58
N ARG A 91 -2.07 -7.07 -15.34
CA ARG A 91 -0.91 -6.72 -16.18
C ARG A 91 -1.20 -7.07 -17.64
N MET A 92 -0.99 -6.10 -18.53
CA MET A 92 -1.02 -6.30 -19.99
C MET A 92 0.42 -6.28 -20.49
N TYR A 93 0.81 -7.36 -21.18
CA TYR A 93 2.19 -7.57 -21.62
C TYR A 93 2.41 -7.07 -23.06
N GLN A 94 3.65 -6.67 -23.37
CA GLN A 94 4.07 -6.26 -24.72
C GLN A 94 4.47 -7.49 -25.56
N GLU A 95 3.55 -8.43 -25.70
CA GLU A 95 3.69 -9.62 -26.55
C GLU A 95 2.74 -9.51 -27.75
N GLU A 96 2.83 -10.44 -28.67
CA GLU A 96 1.87 -10.54 -29.77
C GLU A 96 0.44 -10.68 -29.22
N SER A 97 -0.49 -9.88 -29.76
CA SER A 97 -1.89 -9.75 -29.29
C SER A 97 -2.06 -9.10 -27.91
N PHE A 98 -1.02 -8.53 -27.29
CA PHE A 98 -1.06 -7.82 -26.02
C PHE A 98 -1.84 -8.56 -24.93
N PRO A 99 -1.43 -9.76 -24.53
CA PRO A 99 -2.20 -10.59 -23.62
C PRO A 99 -2.30 -9.96 -22.23
N VAL A 100 -3.48 -10.10 -21.63
CA VAL A 100 -3.68 -9.92 -20.19
C VAL A 100 -3.57 -11.32 -19.59
N ARG A 101 -2.49 -11.56 -18.82
CA ARG A 101 -2.34 -12.81 -18.06
C ARG A 101 -3.22 -12.78 -16.83
N THR A 102 -3.32 -13.93 -16.18
CA THR A 102 -4.21 -14.13 -15.04
C THR A 102 -4.02 -13.05 -13.97
N PRO A 103 -5.08 -12.28 -13.63
CA PRO A 103 -5.03 -11.24 -12.61
C PRO A 103 -4.70 -11.79 -11.22
N SER A 104 -4.19 -10.94 -10.34
CA SER A 104 -4.18 -11.19 -8.90
C SER A 104 -5.48 -10.68 -8.29
N TYR A 105 -6.29 -11.59 -7.74
CA TYR A 105 -7.51 -11.28 -7.02
C TYR A 105 -7.22 -11.22 -5.52
N MET A 106 -7.50 -10.07 -4.91
CA MET A 106 -7.28 -9.86 -3.47
C MET A 106 -8.52 -9.31 -2.78
N PRO A 107 -9.64 -10.07 -2.73
CA PRO A 107 -10.79 -9.67 -1.93
C PRO A 107 -10.41 -9.63 -0.46
N GLN A 108 -10.79 -8.53 0.20
CA GLN A 108 -10.43 -8.29 1.59
C GLN A 108 -11.52 -7.55 2.34
N ILE A 109 -11.64 -7.84 3.63
CA ILE A 109 -12.44 -7.08 4.57
C ILE A 109 -11.53 -6.52 5.66
N THR A 110 -11.66 -5.21 5.93
CA THR A 110 -10.86 -4.54 6.96
C THR A 110 -11.79 -3.85 7.95
N MET A 111 -11.62 -4.14 9.22
CA MET A 111 -12.30 -3.45 10.33
C MET A 111 -11.36 -2.43 10.94
N TYR A 112 -11.87 -1.23 11.21
CA TYR A 112 -11.12 -0.12 11.81
C TYR A 112 -11.81 0.34 13.08
N TYR A 113 -11.02 0.61 14.12
CA TYR A 113 -11.50 1.20 15.36
C TYR A 113 -10.69 2.44 15.73
N LEU A 114 -11.40 3.54 16.04
CA LEU A 114 -10.85 4.83 16.41
C LEU A 114 -10.84 5.00 17.92
N PHE A 115 -9.66 5.19 18.50
CA PHE A 115 -9.56 5.49 19.94
C PHE A 115 -10.06 6.91 20.26
N LYS A 116 -10.49 7.13 21.51
CA LYS A 116 -10.81 8.47 21.99
C LYS A 116 -9.57 9.36 21.90
N LYS A 117 -9.76 10.57 21.42
CA LYS A 117 -8.67 11.55 21.33
C LYS A 117 -8.19 11.96 22.70
N LYS A 118 -6.88 12.01 22.89
CA LYS A 118 -6.21 12.64 24.02
C LYS A 118 -5.64 14.01 23.63
N GLU A 119 -5.27 14.18 22.37
CA GLU A 119 -4.65 15.37 21.79
C GLU A 119 -5.42 15.80 20.53
N PRO A 120 -5.62 17.10 20.28
CA PRO A 120 -6.42 17.59 19.16
C PRO A 120 -5.84 17.21 17.78
N SER A 121 -4.50 17.26 17.63
CA SER A 121 -3.81 17.02 16.35
C SER A 121 -3.51 15.56 16.05
N VAL A 122 -3.58 14.68 17.07
CA VAL A 122 -3.17 13.29 16.96
C VAL A 122 -4.37 12.37 17.04
N THR A 123 -4.46 11.45 16.09
CA THR A 123 -5.49 10.41 16.07
C THR A 123 -4.83 9.03 16.06
N ARG A 124 -5.33 8.11 16.86
CA ARG A 124 -4.86 6.73 16.98
C ARG A 124 -5.98 5.78 16.59
N SER A 125 -5.66 4.83 15.72
CA SER A 125 -6.61 3.78 15.30
C SER A 125 -5.89 2.45 15.16
N ILE A 126 -6.66 1.37 15.30
CA ILE A 126 -6.24 0.02 14.97
C ILE A 126 -7.08 -0.50 13.80
N PHE A 127 -6.55 -1.48 13.11
CA PHE A 127 -7.30 -2.21 12.12
C PHE A 127 -6.98 -3.70 12.17
N LEU A 128 -7.90 -4.48 11.66
CA LEU A 128 -7.75 -5.90 11.41
C LEU A 128 -8.28 -6.19 10.02
N ARG A 129 -7.40 -6.73 9.14
CA ARG A 129 -7.72 -7.14 7.78
C ARG A 129 -7.71 -8.65 7.66
N PHE A 130 -8.68 -9.17 6.94
CA PHE A 130 -8.69 -10.52 6.41
C PHE A 130 -8.67 -10.42 4.90
N ALA A 131 -7.78 -11.14 4.25
CA ALA A 131 -7.64 -11.11 2.80
C ALA A 131 -7.37 -12.49 2.24
N HIS A 132 -7.90 -12.71 1.05
CA HIS A 132 -7.56 -13.82 0.17
C HIS A 132 -6.77 -13.28 -1.00
N HIS A 133 -5.70 -13.96 -1.41
CA HIS A 133 -4.94 -13.61 -2.60
C HIS A 133 -4.81 -14.86 -3.47
N SER A 134 -5.37 -14.82 -4.66
CA SER A 134 -5.33 -15.93 -5.63
C SER A 134 -5.26 -15.40 -7.06
N ASN A 135 -4.97 -16.30 -7.98
CA ASN A 135 -5.05 -16.01 -9.41
C ASN A 135 -6.20 -16.74 -10.12
N GLY A 136 -6.95 -17.60 -9.41
CA GLY A 136 -8.10 -18.31 -9.97
C GLY A 136 -7.75 -19.33 -11.06
N GLN A 137 -6.51 -19.82 -11.08
CA GLN A 137 -6.07 -20.92 -11.95
C GLN A 137 -6.07 -22.24 -11.18
N ASP A 138 -6.05 -23.35 -11.93
CA ASP A 138 -6.04 -24.73 -11.43
C ASP A 138 -4.94 -25.59 -12.07
N GLY A 139 -4.02 -24.99 -12.81
CA GLY A 139 -2.88 -25.68 -13.41
C GLY A 139 -1.80 -26.04 -12.38
N ASN A 140 -0.93 -26.99 -12.74
CA ASN A 140 0.19 -27.39 -11.89
C ASN A 140 1.05 -26.18 -11.51
N PHE A 141 1.42 -26.08 -10.23
CA PHE A 141 2.25 -25.01 -9.69
C PHE A 141 3.64 -24.95 -10.35
N TYR A 142 4.21 -26.11 -10.63
CA TYR A 142 5.48 -26.27 -11.35
C TYR A 142 5.25 -26.87 -12.74
N LEU A 143 6.09 -26.47 -13.69
CA LEU A 143 6.25 -27.12 -14.98
C LEU A 143 7.02 -28.45 -14.83
N GLU A 144 7.02 -29.30 -15.86
CA GLU A 144 7.75 -30.58 -15.88
C GLU A 144 9.26 -30.42 -15.65
N ASN A 145 9.83 -29.26 -15.99
CA ASN A 145 11.24 -28.93 -15.75
C ASN A 145 11.52 -28.41 -14.34
N GLY A 146 10.53 -28.33 -13.46
CA GLY A 146 10.63 -27.84 -12.11
C GLY A 146 10.57 -26.31 -11.93
N GLU A 147 10.40 -25.55 -13.00
CA GLU A 147 10.20 -24.11 -12.93
C GLU A 147 8.76 -23.73 -12.53
N LEU A 148 8.56 -22.54 -11.96
CA LEU A 148 7.23 -22.03 -11.64
C LEU A 148 6.40 -21.85 -12.93
N ASN A 149 5.17 -22.32 -12.91
CA ASN A 149 4.23 -22.15 -14.01
C ASN A 149 3.58 -20.76 -13.97
N LEU A 150 4.25 -19.77 -14.51
CA LEU A 150 3.81 -18.37 -14.49
C LEU A 150 2.52 -18.09 -15.26
N LYS A 151 2.12 -19.00 -16.19
CA LYS A 151 0.97 -18.77 -17.08
C LYS A 151 -0.34 -19.32 -16.53
N SER A 152 -0.33 -20.50 -15.94
CA SER A 152 -1.54 -21.19 -15.48
C SER A 152 -1.40 -21.91 -14.14
N GLY A 153 -0.26 -21.77 -13.45
CA GLY A 153 -0.05 -22.38 -12.14
C GLY A 153 -1.03 -21.84 -11.10
N ASP A 154 -1.55 -22.70 -10.23
CA ASP A 154 -2.41 -22.33 -9.13
C ASP A 154 -1.64 -21.54 -8.07
N PHE A 155 -2.19 -20.40 -7.66
CA PHE A 155 -1.68 -19.59 -6.56
C PHE A 155 -2.83 -19.17 -5.66
N ALA A 156 -2.77 -19.59 -4.40
CA ALA A 156 -3.74 -19.17 -3.40
C ALA A 156 -3.10 -19.03 -2.01
N THR A 157 -3.42 -17.94 -1.33
CA THR A 157 -3.02 -17.73 0.06
C THR A 157 -4.02 -16.83 0.76
N ASN A 158 -4.19 -17.04 2.07
CA ASN A 158 -5.01 -16.19 2.92
C ASN A 158 -4.14 -15.57 4.00
N PHE A 159 -4.47 -14.35 4.42
CA PHE A 159 -3.75 -13.69 5.50
C PHE A 159 -4.63 -12.86 6.41
N ILE A 160 -4.11 -12.65 7.60
CA ILE A 160 -4.64 -11.76 8.62
C ILE A 160 -3.61 -10.66 8.84
N GLU A 161 -4.04 -9.39 8.84
CA GLU A 161 -3.15 -8.25 9.08
C GLU A 161 -3.71 -7.36 10.21
N PRO A 162 -3.35 -7.62 11.50
CA PRO A 162 -3.52 -6.64 12.56
C PRO A 162 -2.54 -5.47 12.39
N GLY A 163 -3.01 -4.25 12.66
CA GLY A 163 -2.16 -3.09 12.53
C GLY A 163 -2.65 -1.87 13.31
N PHE A 164 -1.76 -0.90 13.38
CA PHE A 164 -1.94 0.37 14.08
C PHE A 164 -1.66 1.52 13.11
N ILE A 165 -2.48 2.57 13.17
CA ILE A 165 -2.31 3.79 12.40
C ILE A 165 -2.32 4.99 13.35
N LEU A 166 -1.27 5.79 13.25
CA LEU A 166 -1.13 7.07 13.92
C LEU A 166 -1.26 8.17 12.86
N THR A 167 -2.10 9.16 13.12
CA THR A 167 -2.21 10.32 12.25
C THR A 167 -1.88 11.60 13.02
N ASN A 168 -1.25 12.54 12.33
CA ASN A 168 -0.92 13.86 12.88
C ASN A 168 -1.24 14.95 11.85
N VAL A 169 -1.75 16.09 12.35
CA VAL A 169 -1.98 17.29 11.53
C VAL A 169 -0.91 18.30 11.86
N ASN A 170 0.02 18.52 10.93
CA ASN A 170 1.05 19.52 11.05
C ASN A 170 0.58 20.85 10.44
N ARG A 171 0.18 21.78 11.29
CA ARG A 171 -0.37 23.10 10.88
C ARG A 171 0.69 23.97 10.20
N ARG A 172 1.94 23.95 10.68
CA ARG A 172 3.01 24.80 10.14
C ARG A 172 3.23 24.54 8.65
N PHE A 173 3.15 23.28 8.25
CA PHE A 173 3.34 22.85 6.87
C PHE A 173 2.02 22.60 6.14
N ASN A 174 0.87 22.76 6.81
CA ASN A 174 -0.45 22.42 6.27
C ASN A 174 -0.46 21.00 5.69
N ALA A 175 -0.01 20.03 6.48
CA ALA A 175 0.19 18.66 6.06
C ALA A 175 -0.46 17.66 7.00
N TYR A 176 -1.06 16.62 6.41
CA TYR A 176 -1.58 15.46 7.12
C TYR A 176 -0.58 14.33 7.02
N GLN A 177 -0.22 13.76 8.15
CA GLN A 177 0.80 12.72 8.28
C GLN A 177 0.16 11.45 8.82
N PHE A 178 0.48 10.32 8.20
CA PHE A 178 0.02 8.99 8.59
C PHE A 178 1.24 8.09 8.76
N PHE A 179 1.30 7.41 9.89
CA PHE A 179 2.22 6.32 10.13
C PHE A 179 1.42 5.05 10.36
N LYS A 180 1.75 3.99 9.63
CA LYS A 180 1.17 2.66 9.76
C LYS A 180 2.25 1.67 10.16
N THR A 181 1.94 0.76 11.07
CA THR A 181 2.70 -0.46 11.31
C THR A 181 1.75 -1.64 11.44
N SER A 182 2.10 -2.78 10.85
CA SER A 182 1.25 -3.97 10.85
C SER A 182 2.05 -5.26 10.66
N LEU A 183 1.47 -6.39 11.07
CA LEU A 183 1.98 -7.72 10.79
C LEU A 183 1.00 -8.44 9.86
N GLU A 184 1.46 -8.81 8.67
CA GLU A 184 0.74 -9.68 7.74
C GLU A 184 1.14 -11.12 8.06
N ILE A 185 0.17 -11.95 8.39
CA ILE A 185 0.37 -13.33 8.85
C ILE A 185 -0.46 -14.26 7.98
N HIS A 186 0.20 -15.22 7.33
CA HIS A 186 -0.43 -16.29 6.56
C HIS A 186 -0.50 -17.55 7.43
N PRO A 187 -1.69 -17.89 7.98
CA PRO A 187 -1.81 -19.03 8.88
C PRO A 187 -1.51 -20.35 8.19
N PRO A 188 -0.93 -21.33 8.91
CA PRO A 188 -0.72 -22.67 8.37
C PRO A 188 -2.02 -23.29 7.83
N GLY A 189 -1.94 -24.00 6.70
CA GLY A 189 -3.10 -24.64 6.06
C GLY A 189 -4.07 -23.68 5.35
N MET A 190 -3.73 -22.39 5.25
CA MET A 190 -4.53 -21.37 4.54
C MET A 190 -3.84 -20.83 3.29
N SER A 191 -2.86 -21.55 2.76
CA SER A 191 -2.12 -21.24 1.53
C SER A 191 -1.88 -22.55 0.78
N SER A 192 -1.60 -22.48 -0.53
CA SER A 192 -1.12 -23.63 -1.31
C SER A 192 0.16 -24.18 -0.65
N ASP A 193 0.26 -25.51 -0.57
CA ASP A 193 1.36 -26.20 0.14
C ASP A 193 2.71 -25.91 -0.52
N GLU A 194 2.74 -25.72 -1.84
CA GLU A 194 3.93 -25.41 -2.64
C GLU A 194 4.58 -24.07 -2.24
N LEU A 195 3.86 -23.20 -1.57
CA LEU A 195 4.37 -21.92 -1.07
C LEU A 195 5.24 -22.07 0.19
N ASP A 196 5.30 -23.27 0.79
CA ASP A 196 6.08 -23.49 2.00
C ASP A 196 7.58 -23.42 1.72
N GLY A 197 8.30 -22.65 2.55
CA GLY A 197 9.74 -22.44 2.42
C GLY A 197 10.18 -21.44 1.36
N ILE A 198 9.31 -21.03 0.42
CA ILE A 198 9.63 -20.09 -0.65
C ILE A 198 8.83 -18.78 -0.57
N TYR A 199 7.73 -18.77 0.17
CA TYR A 199 6.87 -17.61 0.38
C TYR A 199 6.84 -17.20 1.84
N SER A 200 7.09 -15.92 2.12
CA SER A 200 7.09 -15.42 3.50
C SER A 200 5.70 -15.51 4.12
N LYS A 201 5.58 -16.28 5.20
CA LYS A 201 4.32 -16.43 5.95
C LYS A 201 4.09 -15.31 6.98
N VAL A 202 5.12 -14.54 7.33
CA VAL A 202 5.01 -13.40 8.25
C VAL A 202 5.77 -12.21 7.69
N ARG A 203 5.10 -11.06 7.59
CA ARG A 203 5.67 -9.82 7.05
C ARG A 203 5.36 -8.65 7.96
N TRP A 204 6.38 -7.91 8.34
CA TRP A 204 6.22 -6.65 9.07
C TRP A 204 6.18 -5.50 8.09
N ARG A 205 5.07 -4.80 8.03
CA ARG A 205 4.81 -3.72 7.07
C ARG A 205 4.76 -2.39 7.79
N ASN A 206 5.53 -1.43 7.31
CA ASN A 206 5.56 -0.05 7.81
C ASN A 206 5.33 0.91 6.66
N ALA A 207 4.55 1.97 6.89
CA ALA A 207 4.31 3.00 5.90
C ALA A 207 4.24 4.38 6.54
N VAL A 208 4.77 5.37 5.84
CA VAL A 208 4.60 6.79 6.14
C VAL A 208 3.97 7.45 4.93
N SER A 209 2.89 8.21 5.15
CA SER A 209 2.25 9.00 4.10
C SER A 209 2.11 10.45 4.56
N ILE A 210 2.46 11.39 3.70
CA ILE A 210 2.38 12.83 3.97
C ILE A 210 1.59 13.46 2.82
N PHE A 211 0.52 14.17 3.18
CA PHE A 211 -0.36 14.86 2.25
C PHE A 211 -0.25 16.37 2.48
N LYS A 212 0.29 17.09 1.52
CA LYS A 212 0.39 18.56 1.53
C LYS A 212 -0.89 19.15 0.97
N VAL A 213 -1.66 19.83 1.81
CA VAL A 213 -2.90 20.52 1.40
C VAL A 213 -2.60 21.97 1.08
N PRO A 214 -3.15 22.57 0.02
CA PRO A 214 -2.99 24.01 -0.28
C PRO A 214 -3.47 24.88 0.89
N ALA A 215 -2.89 26.06 1.04
CA ALA A 215 -3.37 27.04 2.01
C ALA A 215 -4.83 27.47 1.70
N LYS A 216 -5.60 27.80 2.74
CA LYS A 216 -7.02 28.18 2.58
C LYS A 216 -7.15 29.36 1.64
N ASN A 217 -7.83 29.13 0.52
CA ASN A 217 -8.44 30.18 -0.29
C ASN A 217 -9.95 29.99 -0.19
N ASP A 218 -10.69 31.02 0.21
CA ASP A 218 -12.13 30.93 0.52
C ASP A 218 -13.03 30.51 -0.67
N SER A 219 -12.44 30.42 -1.86
CA SER A 219 -13.15 30.08 -3.11
C SER A 219 -13.35 28.58 -3.34
N PHE A 220 -12.72 27.67 -2.58
CA PHE A 220 -12.85 26.21 -2.75
C PHE A 220 -13.01 25.50 -1.42
N PRO A 221 -14.23 25.07 -1.06
CA PRO A 221 -14.53 24.48 0.26
C PRO A 221 -13.98 23.06 0.48
N GLN A 222 -13.55 22.36 -0.56
CA GLN A 222 -12.95 21.02 -0.45
C GLN A 222 -11.52 21.05 -0.97
N LYS A 223 -10.59 20.47 -0.19
CA LYS A 223 -9.16 20.55 -0.49
C LYS A 223 -8.57 19.18 -0.71
N ASN A 224 -8.27 18.88 -1.95
CA ASN A 224 -7.41 17.76 -2.29
C ASN A 224 -5.96 18.07 -1.89
N ALA A 225 -5.18 17.06 -1.56
CA ALA A 225 -3.75 17.26 -1.39
C ALA A 225 -3.14 17.64 -2.74
N ALA A 226 -2.36 18.73 -2.79
CA ALA A 226 -1.67 19.11 -4.03
C ALA A 226 -0.51 18.16 -4.34
N ILE A 227 0.18 17.71 -3.30
CA ILE A 227 1.31 16.79 -3.36
C ILE A 227 1.19 15.81 -2.21
N SER A 228 1.49 14.54 -2.48
CA SER A 228 1.58 13.51 -1.45
C SER A 228 2.83 12.66 -1.68
N VAL A 229 3.40 12.20 -0.58
CA VAL A 229 4.56 11.30 -0.59
C VAL A 229 4.23 10.10 0.28
N LYS A 230 4.52 8.89 -0.20
CA LYS A 230 4.38 7.66 0.56
C LYS A 230 5.66 6.84 0.48
N GLY A 231 6.17 6.42 1.63
CA GLY A 231 7.24 5.45 1.76
C GLY A 231 6.73 4.20 2.48
N GLU A 232 7.07 3.03 1.97
CA GLU A 232 6.69 1.74 2.55
C GLU A 232 7.91 0.83 2.66
N VAL A 233 7.99 0.11 3.76
CA VAL A 233 9.02 -0.91 4.01
C VAL A 233 8.33 -2.16 4.51
N THR A 234 8.61 -3.29 3.86
CA THR A 234 8.17 -4.60 4.32
C THR A 234 9.37 -5.47 4.61
N TRP A 235 9.42 -6.05 5.81
CA TRP A 235 10.41 -7.05 6.20
C TRP A 235 9.76 -8.41 6.28
N MET A 236 10.35 -9.40 5.61
CA MET A 236 9.87 -10.78 5.55
C MET A 236 10.54 -11.65 6.60
N PHE A 237 9.74 -12.35 7.41
CA PHE A 237 10.20 -13.30 8.43
C PHE A 237 9.91 -14.74 8.02
N GLY A 238 10.48 -15.65 8.80
CA GLY A 238 10.31 -17.08 8.61
C GLY A 238 11.25 -17.66 7.56
N GLN A 239 10.97 -18.89 7.15
CA GLN A 239 11.70 -19.55 6.08
C GLN A 239 11.25 -18.99 4.74
N VAL A 240 12.17 -18.38 4.00
CA VAL A 240 11.95 -17.82 2.66
C VAL A 240 13.20 -18.08 1.87
N ASN A 241 13.14 -19.00 0.94
CA ASN A 241 14.32 -19.50 0.25
C ASN A 241 15.41 -19.81 1.32
N ASP A 242 16.63 -19.93 1.00
CA ASP A 242 17.71 -20.14 1.99
C ASP A 242 18.31 -18.83 2.53
N TRP A 243 17.51 -17.75 2.55
CA TRP A 243 17.99 -16.44 2.96
C TRP A 243 18.18 -16.33 4.48
N SER A 244 19.32 -15.81 4.88
CA SER A 244 19.58 -15.50 6.29
C SER A 244 18.55 -14.50 6.86
N ALA A 245 18.32 -14.53 8.17
CA ALA A 245 17.32 -13.68 8.81
C ALA A 245 17.54 -12.17 8.61
N LEU A 246 18.80 -11.75 8.43
CA LEU A 246 19.18 -10.35 8.21
C LEU A 246 19.55 -10.05 6.75
N SER A 247 19.18 -10.90 5.80
CA SER A 247 19.43 -10.64 4.38
C SER A 247 18.64 -9.42 3.90
N ALA A 248 19.28 -8.58 3.08
CA ALA A 248 18.62 -7.46 2.40
C ALA A 248 17.54 -7.92 1.42
N GLU A 249 17.63 -9.16 0.94
CA GLU A 249 16.64 -9.78 0.06
C GLU A 249 15.26 -9.94 0.70
N ARG A 250 15.19 -9.90 2.04
CA ARG A 250 13.94 -9.93 2.82
C ARG A 250 13.21 -8.60 2.88
N ILE A 251 13.71 -7.57 2.21
CA ILE A 251 13.17 -6.23 2.27
C ILE A 251 12.51 -5.88 0.94
N ASN A 252 11.24 -5.44 1.01
CA ASN A 252 10.60 -4.73 -0.08
C ASN A 252 10.48 -3.26 0.30
N LEU A 253 10.79 -2.38 -0.64
CA LEU A 253 10.73 -0.93 -0.50
C LEU A 253 9.82 -0.36 -1.57
N THR A 254 8.97 0.59 -1.18
CA THR A 254 8.17 1.37 -2.13
C THR A 254 8.30 2.85 -1.77
N PHE A 255 8.56 3.67 -2.75
CA PHE A 255 8.50 5.11 -2.62
C PHE A 255 7.59 5.67 -3.70
N THR A 256 6.56 6.41 -3.32
CA THR A 256 5.59 6.98 -4.26
C THR A 256 5.46 8.48 -4.04
N PHE A 257 5.57 9.24 -5.10
CA PHE A 257 5.27 10.64 -5.18
C PHE A 257 3.98 10.83 -5.98
N PHE A 258 3.04 11.60 -5.44
CA PHE A 258 1.78 11.93 -6.08
C PHE A 258 1.68 13.42 -6.30
N TYR A 259 1.16 13.82 -7.47
CA TYR A 259 0.83 15.18 -7.81
C TYR A 259 -0.64 15.27 -8.27
N HIS A 260 -1.37 16.22 -7.70
CA HIS A 260 -2.78 16.47 -8.00
C HIS A 260 -2.91 17.80 -8.73
N PRO A 261 -3.01 17.78 -10.07
CA PRO A 261 -3.24 19.00 -10.85
C PRO A 261 -4.58 19.65 -10.46
N VAL A 262 -4.59 20.95 -10.27
CA VAL A 262 -5.79 21.69 -9.84
C VAL A 262 -6.94 21.58 -10.84
N PHE A 263 -6.64 21.35 -12.14
CA PHE A 263 -7.61 21.21 -13.21
C PHE A 263 -8.20 19.79 -13.33
N LEU A 264 -7.67 18.81 -12.60
CA LEU A 264 -8.22 17.44 -12.52
C LEU A 264 -8.88 17.23 -11.17
N GLU A 265 -10.17 16.95 -11.16
CA GLU A 265 -10.92 16.83 -9.90
C GLU A 265 -10.64 15.50 -9.17
N ASP A 266 -10.67 14.39 -9.91
CA ASP A 266 -10.64 13.04 -9.33
C ASP A 266 -9.41 12.20 -9.75
N ILE A 267 -8.46 12.81 -10.47
CA ILE A 267 -7.30 12.14 -11.02
C ILE A 267 -6.02 12.84 -10.58
N GLY A 268 -5.09 12.08 -10.06
CA GLY A 268 -3.72 12.48 -9.79
C GLY A 268 -2.73 11.77 -10.71
N LEU A 269 -1.54 12.32 -10.78
CA LEU A 269 -0.37 11.70 -11.41
C LEU A 269 0.52 11.11 -10.35
N PHE A 270 1.22 10.00 -10.64
CA PHE A 270 2.18 9.44 -9.70
C PHE A 270 3.46 8.97 -10.39
N ILE A 271 4.54 8.96 -9.59
CA ILE A 271 5.79 8.28 -9.88
C ILE A 271 6.08 7.36 -8.69
N GLN A 272 6.40 6.10 -8.96
CA GLN A 272 6.70 5.12 -7.93
C GLN A 272 7.98 4.37 -8.25
N TYR A 273 8.86 4.26 -7.27
CA TYR A 273 9.95 3.31 -7.27
C TYR A 273 9.59 2.13 -6.37
N TYR A 274 9.75 0.91 -6.89
CA TYR A 274 9.56 -0.33 -6.14
C TYR A 274 10.81 -1.19 -6.23
N HIS A 275 11.26 -1.69 -5.09
CA HIS A 275 12.35 -2.66 -4.97
C HIS A 275 11.92 -3.80 -4.08
N GLY A 276 12.03 -5.05 -4.53
CA GLY A 276 11.71 -6.21 -3.73
C GLY A 276 11.15 -7.38 -4.51
N LEU A 277 10.56 -8.34 -3.82
CA LEU A 277 9.87 -9.46 -4.47
C LEU A 277 8.57 -8.98 -5.14
N ASP A 278 8.26 -9.55 -6.27
CA ASP A 278 7.01 -9.25 -6.98
C ASP A 278 5.80 -9.61 -6.10
N TYR A 279 4.81 -8.75 -6.10
CA TYR A 279 3.56 -8.93 -5.36
C TYR A 279 2.47 -9.56 -6.23
N TYR A 280 2.79 -9.88 -7.48
CA TYR A 280 1.85 -10.42 -8.45
C TYR A 280 1.88 -11.96 -8.44
N ASN A 281 0.79 -12.60 -8.07
CA ASN A 281 0.54 -14.05 -8.02
C ASN A 281 1.77 -14.97 -8.21
N MET A 282 1.84 -15.78 -9.25
CA MET A 282 2.95 -16.72 -9.54
C MET A 282 4.33 -16.07 -9.73
N TYR A 283 4.39 -14.75 -9.89
CA TYR A 283 5.66 -14.00 -9.99
C TYR A 283 6.31 -13.71 -8.63
N PHE A 284 5.72 -14.11 -7.52
CA PHE A 284 6.12 -13.80 -6.14
C PHE A 284 7.59 -14.08 -5.80
N SER A 285 8.26 -14.99 -6.50
CA SER A 285 9.68 -15.34 -6.29
C SER A 285 10.66 -14.41 -7.02
N HIS A 286 10.17 -13.64 -7.97
CA HIS A 286 11.01 -12.76 -8.78
C HIS A 286 11.28 -11.44 -8.08
N ARG A 287 12.47 -10.89 -8.28
CA ARG A 287 12.81 -9.56 -7.75
C ARG A 287 12.63 -8.50 -8.81
N LEU A 288 12.07 -7.38 -8.38
CA LEU A 288 11.83 -6.20 -9.20
C LEU A 288 12.65 -5.01 -8.70
N ASP A 289 13.15 -4.22 -9.63
CA ASP A 289 13.66 -2.86 -9.46
C ASP A 289 12.94 -1.97 -10.48
N VAL A 290 11.76 -1.48 -10.12
CA VAL A 290 10.84 -0.88 -11.09
C VAL A 290 10.61 0.59 -10.80
N LEU A 291 10.72 1.41 -11.84
CA LEU A 291 10.24 2.78 -11.85
C LEU A 291 8.93 2.85 -12.67
N ARG A 292 7.87 3.32 -12.03
CA ARG A 292 6.53 3.44 -12.58
C ARG A 292 6.06 4.87 -12.59
N PHE A 293 5.27 5.22 -13.58
CA PHE A 293 4.50 6.46 -13.63
C PHE A 293 3.14 6.19 -14.23
N GLY A 294 2.16 7.01 -13.87
CA GLY A 294 0.81 6.80 -14.35
C GLY A 294 -0.19 7.75 -13.71
N ILE A 295 -1.44 7.37 -13.85
CA ILE A 295 -2.59 8.06 -13.27
C ILE A 295 -3.19 7.24 -12.14
N MET A 296 -3.75 7.93 -11.15
CA MET A 296 -4.46 7.29 -10.05
C MET A 296 -5.78 8.02 -9.76
N THR A 297 -6.70 7.33 -9.09
CA THR A 297 -7.89 7.99 -8.55
C THR A 297 -7.52 8.75 -7.28
N GLU A 298 -7.91 10.01 -7.18
CA GLU A 298 -7.82 10.78 -5.94
C GLU A 298 -9.18 10.89 -5.27
N LYS A 299 -9.28 10.35 -4.07
CA LYS A 299 -10.53 10.36 -3.30
C LYS A 299 -10.39 11.07 -1.94
N LEU A 300 -9.18 11.53 -1.61
CA LEU A 300 -8.89 12.13 -0.32
C LEU A 300 -9.25 13.62 -0.34
N ARG A 301 -10.30 13.97 0.40
CA ARG A 301 -10.72 15.35 0.64
C ARG A 301 -10.57 15.64 2.14
N PHE A 302 -9.66 16.53 2.47
CA PHE A 302 -9.31 16.92 3.85
C PHE A 302 -10.08 18.14 4.32
#